data_78d4d692edc068c2829517d6f170a663
#
_entry.id   78d4d692edc068c2829517d6f170a663
#
_cell.length_a   1.000
_cell.length_b   1.000
_cell.length_c   1.000
_cell.angle_alpha   90.00
_cell.angle_beta   90.00
_cell.angle_gamma   90.00
#
_symmetry.space_group_name_H-M   'P 1'
#
loop_
_entity.id
_entity.type
_entity.pdbx_description
1 polymer ?
#
loop_
_entity_poly.entity_id
_entity_poly.type
_entity_poly.pdbx_seq_one_letter_code
_entity_poly.pdbx_strand_id
1 'polypeptide(L)'
;MRIFIFLLMGILLGFTSGCKSKKPKVDTNADAKKQTPATITPAATNETPVQNLKRNAVARTGTGSKLRQVYDALELYANDNNGKYPPPYTKSAQGAPLLSWRVLILPYIEQQNLFNKFNQNEPWDGPTNKPLLSYMPKMYLSSGNSEVNLEFKTTFLAPVAKETVFSPAGGVTKNSISDGLSNTILVADVDDDFATQWTRPVDLNVNSQNPALGLINSNPAGFMALFCDGSVKVAPNRPLPNVWAMFTIGGGEQVSP
;
A
#
# COMPACT_ATOMS: atom_id res chain seq x y z
N MET A 1 33.95 34.31 24.81
CA MET A 1 34.33 35.72 24.64
C MET A 1 35.00 35.87 23.29
N ARG A 2 34.32 36.35 22.33
CA ARG A 2 34.67 37.23 21.21
C ARG A 2 33.58 37.19 20.15
N ILE A 3 32.80 38.22 20.18
CA ILE A 3 31.78 38.67 19.23
C ILE A 3 32.51 39.26 18.03
N PHE A 4 32.07 38.96 16.82
CA PHE A 4 32.35 39.79 15.66
C PHE A 4 31.04 40.04 14.90
N ILE A 5 30.58 41.26 15.04
CA ILE A 5 29.56 41.97 14.29
C ILE A 5 30.29 42.59 13.09
N PHE A 6 29.80 42.43 11.86
CA PHE A 6 30.09 43.37 10.81
C PHE A 6 28.80 43.87 10.15
N LEU A 7 28.73 45.15 10.20
CA LEU A 7 27.65 46.03 9.74
C LEU A 7 28.07 46.70 8.41
N LEU A 8 27.10 46.86 7.51
CA LEU A 8 26.77 48.01 6.69
C LEU A 8 27.43 48.29 5.32
N MET A 9 26.55 48.81 4.53
CA MET A 9 26.49 49.85 3.48
C MET A 9 26.46 49.28 2.09
N GLY A 10 25.46 49.42 1.23
CA GLY A 10 24.56 50.53 0.94
C GLY A 10 25.15 51.41 -0.19
N ILE A 11 24.77 51.19 -1.47
CA ILE A 11 24.86 52.26 -2.49
C ILE A 11 23.66 52.10 -3.44
N LEU A 12 22.86 53.12 -3.47
CA LEU A 12 21.77 53.46 -4.39
C LEU A 12 22.38 54.17 -5.60
N LEU A 13 22.13 53.68 -6.81
CA LEU A 13 22.28 54.51 -8.01
C LEU A 13 21.12 54.18 -8.96
N GLY A 14 20.25 55.16 -9.14
CA GLY A 14 19.20 55.19 -10.12
C GLY A 14 19.70 55.50 -11.51
N PHE A 15 19.09 54.89 -12.49
CA PHE A 15 19.07 55.39 -13.87
C PHE A 15 17.64 55.31 -14.40
N THR A 16 17.07 56.52 -14.63
CA THR A 16 15.86 56.74 -15.41
C THR A 16 16.21 56.69 -16.88
N SER A 17 15.54 55.87 -17.64
CA SER A 17 15.42 56.08 -19.09
C SER A 17 14.03 55.63 -19.56
N GLY A 18 13.26 56.59 -19.99
CA GLY A 18 11.91 56.41 -20.49
C GLY A 18 11.93 55.78 -21.90
N CYS A 19 11.09 54.82 -22.10
CA CYS A 19 10.71 54.41 -23.44
C CYS A 19 9.18 54.35 -23.51
N LYS A 20 8.60 55.25 -24.30
CA LYS A 20 7.19 55.28 -24.65
C LYS A 20 6.89 54.14 -25.61
N SER A 21 6.10 53.16 -25.21
CA SER A 21 5.51 52.22 -26.15
C SER A 21 3.99 52.36 -26.18
N LYS A 22 3.49 52.47 -27.42
CA LYS A 22 2.08 52.65 -27.80
C LYS A 22 1.24 51.48 -27.33
N LYS A 23 0.07 51.79 -26.71
CA LYS A 23 -1.00 50.84 -26.45
C LYS A 23 -1.63 50.39 -27.78
N PRO A 24 -1.81 49.07 -28.01
CA PRO A 24 -2.71 48.62 -29.05
C PRO A 24 -4.16 48.68 -28.53
N LYS A 25 -5.06 49.09 -29.46
CA LYS A 25 -6.52 49.12 -29.22
C LYS A 25 -7.04 47.70 -28.96
N VAL A 26 -7.86 47.59 -27.96
CA VAL A 26 -8.65 46.37 -27.67
C VAL A 26 -9.89 46.40 -28.56
N ASP A 27 -9.97 45.50 -29.52
CA ASP A 27 -11.21 45.19 -30.20
C ASP A 27 -12.03 44.25 -29.32
N THR A 28 -13.17 44.77 -28.84
CA THR A 28 -14.19 44.00 -28.15
C THR A 28 -15.05 43.29 -29.19
N ASN A 29 -14.81 42.01 -29.39
CA ASN A 29 -15.84 40.98 -29.73
C ASN A 29 -15.15 39.64 -29.93
N ALA A 30 -15.25 38.79 -28.92
CA ALA A 30 -15.16 37.34 -29.08
C ALA A 30 -15.88 36.69 -27.91
N ASP A 31 -16.97 36.03 -28.24
CA ASP A 31 -17.74 35.16 -27.35
C ASP A 31 -16.85 34.17 -26.57
N ALA A 32 -16.67 34.42 -25.29
CA ALA A 32 -16.03 33.47 -24.40
C ALA A 32 -17.05 32.33 -24.10
N LYS A 33 -17.06 31.30 -24.94
CA LYS A 33 -17.65 30.02 -24.61
C LYS A 33 -16.93 29.46 -23.39
N LYS A 34 -17.58 29.54 -22.25
CA LYS A 34 -17.19 28.96 -20.99
C LYS A 34 -17.08 27.44 -21.20
N GLN A 35 -15.89 26.94 -21.46
CA GLN A 35 -15.62 25.49 -21.42
C GLN A 35 -15.63 25.04 -19.98
N THR A 36 -16.71 24.39 -19.60
CA THR A 36 -16.80 23.58 -18.39
C THR A 36 -15.74 22.47 -18.48
N PRO A 37 -14.96 22.17 -17.43
CA PRO A 37 -14.07 21.03 -17.46
C PRO A 37 -14.89 19.78 -17.70
N ALA A 38 -14.55 19.00 -18.73
CA ALA A 38 -15.17 17.72 -18.97
C ALA A 38 -14.91 16.82 -17.77
N THR A 39 -15.95 16.53 -17.02
CA THR A 39 -15.96 15.44 -16.04
C THR A 39 -15.65 14.16 -16.82
N ILE A 40 -14.47 13.58 -16.63
CA ILE A 40 -14.12 12.28 -17.16
C ILE A 40 -14.95 11.28 -16.36
N THR A 41 -16.15 11.00 -16.82
CA THR A 41 -16.93 9.86 -16.36
C THR A 41 -16.16 8.61 -16.82
N PRO A 42 -15.80 7.68 -15.94
CA PRO A 42 -15.22 6.41 -16.37
C PRO A 42 -16.18 5.76 -17.36
N ALA A 43 -15.67 5.32 -18.49
CA ALA A 43 -16.47 4.65 -19.51
C ALA A 43 -17.21 3.49 -18.84
N ALA A 44 -18.53 3.60 -18.72
CA ALA A 44 -19.35 2.52 -18.24
C ALA A 44 -19.15 1.35 -19.18
N THR A 45 -18.48 0.30 -18.70
CA THR A 45 -18.35 -0.95 -19.43
C THR A 45 -19.74 -1.53 -19.61
N ASN A 46 -20.23 -1.64 -20.83
CA ASN A 46 -21.53 -2.25 -21.18
C ASN A 46 -21.54 -3.76 -20.93
N GLU A 47 -21.00 -4.20 -19.81
CA GLU A 47 -20.96 -5.60 -19.43
C GLU A 47 -22.31 -6.04 -18.86
N THR A 48 -22.78 -7.20 -19.31
CA THR A 48 -23.97 -7.80 -18.71
C THR A 48 -23.69 -8.24 -17.26
N PRO A 49 -24.73 -8.31 -16.39
CA PRO A 49 -24.56 -8.81 -15.01
C PRO A 49 -23.86 -10.17 -14.93
N VAL A 50 -24.09 -11.06 -15.92
CA VAL A 50 -23.45 -12.39 -16.00
C VAL A 50 -21.95 -12.28 -16.33
N GLN A 51 -21.57 -11.36 -17.22
CA GLN A 51 -20.16 -11.11 -17.54
C GLN A 51 -19.42 -10.53 -16.35
N ASN A 52 -20.02 -9.59 -15.61
CA ASN A 52 -19.47 -9.05 -14.37
C ASN A 52 -19.29 -10.13 -13.30
N LEU A 53 -20.26 -11.02 -13.11
CA LEU A 53 -20.14 -12.14 -12.16
C LEU A 53 -19.02 -13.11 -12.54
N LYS A 54 -18.88 -13.45 -13.82
CA LYS A 54 -17.79 -14.32 -14.32
C LYS A 54 -16.41 -13.67 -14.12
N ARG A 55 -16.28 -12.38 -14.48
CA ARG A 55 -15.03 -11.63 -14.29
C ARG A 55 -14.63 -11.59 -12.82
N ASN A 56 -15.57 -11.27 -11.93
CA ASN A 56 -15.31 -11.23 -10.48
C ASN A 56 -14.92 -12.60 -9.91
N ALA A 57 -15.52 -13.69 -10.40
CA ALA A 57 -15.14 -15.04 -9.99
C ALA A 57 -13.72 -15.40 -10.45
N VAL A 58 -13.34 -15.08 -11.68
CA VAL A 58 -11.98 -15.29 -12.22
C VAL A 58 -10.96 -14.45 -11.45
N ALA A 59 -11.25 -13.17 -11.18
CA ALA A 59 -10.39 -12.31 -10.39
C ALA A 59 -10.17 -12.86 -8.98
N ARG A 60 -11.23 -13.32 -8.31
CA ARG A 60 -11.13 -13.95 -6.97
C ARG A 60 -10.27 -15.21 -6.98
N THR A 61 -10.41 -16.05 -7.99
CA THR A 61 -9.57 -17.28 -8.12
C THR A 61 -8.10 -16.87 -8.29
N GLY A 62 -7.80 -15.90 -9.15
CA GLY A 62 -6.46 -15.39 -9.35
C GLY A 62 -5.85 -14.77 -8.10
N THR A 63 -6.62 -13.95 -7.37
CA THR A 63 -6.24 -13.36 -6.08
C THR A 63 -5.95 -14.45 -5.06
N GLY A 64 -6.83 -15.44 -4.93
CA GLY A 64 -6.68 -16.54 -3.99
C GLY A 64 -5.39 -17.34 -4.20
N SER A 65 -5.02 -17.64 -5.45
CA SER A 65 -3.78 -18.34 -5.78
C SER A 65 -2.55 -17.51 -5.42
N LYS A 66 -2.57 -16.20 -5.63
CA LYS A 66 -1.46 -15.30 -5.28
C LYS A 66 -1.30 -15.14 -3.77
N LEU A 67 -2.39 -14.99 -3.03
CA LEU A 67 -2.35 -14.94 -1.57
C LEU A 67 -1.80 -16.23 -0.95
N ARG A 68 -2.06 -17.39 -1.55
CA ARG A 68 -1.43 -18.65 -1.12
C ARG A 68 0.09 -18.64 -1.34
N GLN A 69 0.57 -18.13 -2.47
CA GLN A 69 2.00 -17.97 -2.71
C GLN A 69 2.64 -17.02 -1.70
N VAL A 70 1.92 -15.96 -1.29
CA VAL A 70 2.37 -15.08 -0.19
C VAL A 70 2.46 -15.86 1.12
N TYR A 71 1.47 -16.70 1.43
CA TYR A 71 1.51 -17.54 2.64
C TYR A 71 2.73 -18.46 2.65
N ASP A 72 2.94 -19.21 1.56
CA ASP A 72 4.06 -20.15 1.46
C ASP A 72 5.41 -19.45 1.68
N ALA A 73 5.58 -18.25 1.10
CA ALA A 73 6.78 -17.44 1.29
C ALA A 73 6.96 -16.95 2.73
N LEU A 74 5.86 -16.51 3.38
CA LEU A 74 5.89 -16.08 4.79
C LEU A 74 6.21 -17.23 5.74
N GLU A 75 5.73 -18.44 5.45
CA GLU A 75 6.04 -19.64 6.23
C GLU A 75 7.52 -20.03 6.10
N LEU A 76 8.07 -20.01 4.89
CA LEU A 76 9.48 -20.27 4.65
C LEU A 76 10.35 -19.22 5.35
N TYR A 77 9.97 -17.94 5.25
CA TYR A 77 10.65 -16.88 6.01
C TYR A 77 10.62 -17.16 7.52
N ALA A 78 9.45 -17.49 8.07
CA ALA A 78 9.31 -17.75 9.50
C ALA A 78 10.18 -18.95 9.93
N ASN A 79 10.23 -20.02 9.14
CA ASN A 79 11.06 -21.19 9.44
C ASN A 79 12.54 -20.81 9.55
N ASP A 80 13.06 -19.96 8.68
CA ASP A 80 14.46 -19.50 8.71
C ASP A 80 14.71 -18.44 9.80
N ASN A 81 13.65 -17.84 10.36
CA ASN A 81 13.74 -16.75 11.34
C ASN A 81 13.18 -17.14 12.72
N ASN A 82 13.45 -18.37 13.17
CA ASN A 82 13.03 -18.89 14.50
C ASN A 82 11.52 -18.83 14.74
N GLY A 83 10.71 -19.12 13.71
CA GLY A 83 9.26 -19.10 13.74
C GLY A 83 8.64 -17.71 13.71
N LYS A 84 9.42 -16.66 13.51
CA LYS A 84 8.95 -15.28 13.52
C LYS A 84 8.57 -14.80 12.14
N TYR A 85 7.37 -14.26 12.00
CA TYR A 85 6.95 -13.52 10.81
C TYR A 85 7.80 -12.25 10.62
N PRO A 86 7.95 -11.75 9.38
CA PRO A 86 8.70 -10.53 9.12
C PRO A 86 8.06 -9.33 9.81
N PRO A 87 8.86 -8.31 10.21
CA PRO A 87 8.30 -7.03 10.57
C PRO A 87 7.60 -6.38 9.36
N PRO A 88 6.68 -5.44 9.55
CA PRO A 88 6.00 -4.79 8.42
C PRO A 88 6.97 -4.08 7.47
N TYR A 89 8.14 -3.67 7.98
CA TYR A 89 9.21 -3.03 7.22
C TYR A 89 10.56 -3.14 7.92
N THR A 90 11.63 -2.99 7.14
CA THR A 90 12.99 -2.79 7.69
C THR A 90 13.15 -1.36 8.21
N LYS A 91 14.11 -1.16 9.11
CA LYS A 91 14.37 0.15 9.75
C LYS A 91 15.82 0.54 9.58
N SER A 92 16.08 1.84 9.43
CA SER A 92 17.41 2.42 9.59
C SER A 92 17.87 2.34 11.05
N ALA A 93 19.15 2.65 11.30
CA ALA A 93 19.70 2.75 12.66
C ALA A 93 18.96 3.82 13.52
N GLN A 94 18.33 4.81 12.89
CA GLN A 94 17.54 5.86 13.54
C GLN A 94 16.05 5.48 13.65
N GLY A 95 15.66 4.27 13.24
CA GLY A 95 14.28 3.77 13.32
C GLY A 95 13.37 4.17 12.16
N ALA A 96 13.87 4.87 11.14
CA ALA A 96 13.07 5.22 9.97
C ALA A 96 12.75 3.98 9.11
N PRO A 97 11.52 3.84 8.59
CA PRO A 97 11.14 2.72 7.73
C PRO A 97 11.86 2.80 6.38
N LEU A 98 12.38 1.67 5.89
CA LEU A 98 13.15 1.58 4.64
C LEU A 98 12.43 0.77 3.56
N LEU A 99 12.27 -0.53 3.77
CA LEU A 99 11.72 -1.48 2.78
C LEU A 99 10.56 -2.28 3.38
N SER A 100 9.54 -2.56 2.58
CA SER A 100 8.39 -3.38 2.96
C SER A 100 8.79 -4.85 3.24
N TRP A 101 8.02 -5.55 4.05
CA TRP A 101 8.09 -6.99 4.25
C TRP A 101 8.04 -7.80 2.93
N ARG A 102 7.40 -7.26 1.90
CA ARG A 102 7.32 -7.89 0.57
C ARG A 102 8.69 -8.05 -0.08
N VAL A 103 9.63 -7.15 0.24
CA VAL A 103 11.04 -7.27 -0.19
C VAL A 103 11.74 -8.35 0.60
N LEU A 104 11.46 -8.48 1.92
CA LEU A 104 12.10 -9.48 2.79
C LEU A 104 11.78 -10.93 2.39
N ILE A 105 10.62 -11.18 1.78
CA ILE A 105 10.23 -12.53 1.35
C ILE A 105 10.64 -12.87 -0.08
N LEU A 106 11.33 -11.99 -0.82
CA LEU A 106 11.80 -12.25 -2.17
C LEU A 106 12.64 -13.53 -2.31
N PRO A 107 13.57 -13.85 -1.37
CA PRO A 107 14.35 -15.10 -1.43
C PRO A 107 13.47 -16.35 -1.46
N TYR A 108 12.30 -16.31 -0.84
CA TYR A 108 11.38 -17.44 -0.67
C TYR A 108 10.37 -17.61 -1.83
N ILE A 109 10.50 -16.77 -2.86
CA ILE A 109 9.70 -16.84 -4.11
C ILE A 109 10.62 -16.89 -5.35
N GLU A 110 11.79 -17.50 -5.20
CA GLU A 110 12.80 -17.63 -6.27
C GLU A 110 13.33 -16.29 -6.80
N GLN A 111 13.21 -15.21 -6.04
CA GLN A 111 13.66 -13.85 -6.39
C GLN A 111 14.93 -13.42 -5.61
N GLN A 112 15.80 -14.35 -5.23
CA GLN A 112 17.05 -14.04 -4.54
C GLN A 112 17.93 -13.04 -5.31
N ASN A 113 17.99 -13.16 -6.64
CA ASN A 113 18.75 -12.23 -7.47
C ASN A 113 18.19 -10.79 -7.44
N LEU A 114 16.87 -10.65 -7.32
CA LEU A 114 16.24 -9.34 -7.16
C LEU A 114 16.48 -8.80 -5.74
N PHE A 115 16.37 -9.64 -4.72
CA PHE A 115 16.66 -9.27 -3.33
C PHE A 115 18.09 -8.70 -3.18
N ASN A 116 19.07 -9.34 -3.79
CA ASN A 116 20.48 -8.92 -3.74
C ASN A 116 20.75 -7.57 -4.42
N LYS A 117 19.84 -7.06 -5.26
CA LYS A 117 19.94 -5.72 -5.88
C LYS A 117 19.50 -4.61 -4.94
N PHE A 118 18.67 -4.92 -3.93
CA PHE A 118 18.21 -3.92 -2.97
C PHE A 118 19.33 -3.50 -2.03
N ASN A 119 19.50 -2.19 -1.88
CA ASN A 119 20.30 -1.61 -0.79
C ASN A 119 19.45 -1.60 0.49
N GLN A 120 19.76 -2.49 1.42
CA GLN A 120 19.01 -2.67 2.68
C GLN A 120 19.10 -1.46 3.63
N ASN A 121 20.04 -0.55 3.40
CA ASN A 121 20.25 0.66 4.22
C ASN A 121 19.71 1.93 3.57
N GLU A 122 18.99 1.80 2.46
CA GLU A 122 18.42 2.90 1.70
C GLU A 122 16.90 2.79 1.68
N PRO A 123 16.14 3.92 1.70
CA PRO A 123 14.70 3.87 1.60
C PRO A 123 14.25 3.31 0.24
N TRP A 124 13.00 2.84 0.19
CA TRP A 124 12.38 2.21 -0.99
C TRP A 124 12.41 3.09 -2.25
N ASP A 125 12.37 4.40 -2.10
CA ASP A 125 12.37 5.43 -3.16
C ASP A 125 13.74 6.07 -3.39
N GLY A 126 14.78 5.57 -2.73
CA GLY A 126 16.15 6.01 -2.92
C GLY A 126 16.72 5.62 -4.30
N PRO A 127 17.85 6.22 -4.69
CA PRO A 127 18.39 6.10 -6.05
C PRO A 127 18.69 4.65 -6.47
N THR A 128 19.10 3.78 -5.56
CA THR A 128 19.34 2.35 -5.86
C THR A 128 18.05 1.55 -5.91
N ASN A 129 17.12 1.79 -4.96
CA ASN A 129 15.94 0.96 -4.77
C ASN A 129 14.77 1.35 -5.68
N LYS A 130 14.57 2.64 -5.96
CA LYS A 130 13.46 3.14 -6.77
C LYS A 130 13.34 2.50 -8.17
N PRO A 131 14.45 2.30 -8.93
CA PRO A 131 14.38 1.63 -10.23
C PRO A 131 13.90 0.18 -10.14
N LEU A 132 14.05 -0.48 -8.98
CA LEU A 132 13.66 -1.87 -8.77
C LEU A 132 12.15 -2.07 -8.66
N LEU A 133 11.36 -1.01 -8.51
CA LEU A 133 9.90 -1.05 -8.56
C LEU A 133 9.37 -1.78 -9.80
N SER A 134 10.01 -1.57 -10.96
CA SER A 134 9.61 -2.19 -12.25
C SER A 134 9.78 -3.71 -12.29
N TYR A 135 10.51 -4.30 -11.34
CA TYR A 135 10.69 -5.75 -11.23
C TYR A 135 9.67 -6.41 -10.30
N MET A 136 8.50 -5.81 -10.12
CA MET A 136 7.43 -6.31 -9.25
C MET A 136 7.09 -7.77 -9.56
N PRO A 137 7.19 -8.70 -8.58
CA PRO A 137 6.80 -10.09 -8.76
C PRO A 137 5.32 -10.24 -9.11
N LYS A 138 4.99 -11.16 -10.02
CA LYS A 138 3.62 -11.38 -10.50
C LYS A 138 2.61 -11.69 -9.39
N MET A 139 3.07 -12.28 -8.29
CA MET A 139 2.21 -12.58 -7.14
C MET A 139 1.64 -11.34 -6.46
N TYR A 140 2.28 -10.18 -6.59
CA TYR A 140 1.78 -8.93 -6.01
C TYR A 140 0.84 -8.14 -6.94
N LEU A 141 0.68 -8.57 -8.20
CA LEU A 141 -0.20 -7.90 -9.15
C LEU A 141 -1.67 -8.10 -8.76
N SER A 142 -2.45 -7.01 -8.74
CA SER A 142 -3.90 -7.10 -8.60
C SER A 142 -4.49 -7.96 -9.73
N SER A 143 -5.46 -8.81 -9.40
CA SER A 143 -6.18 -9.61 -10.39
C SER A 143 -7.41 -8.90 -10.94
N GLY A 144 -7.83 -7.81 -10.31
CA GLY A 144 -9.04 -7.05 -10.65
C GLY A 144 -8.80 -5.74 -11.39
N ASN A 145 -7.64 -5.11 -11.17
CA ASN A 145 -7.36 -3.78 -11.71
C ASN A 145 -5.97 -3.67 -12.34
N SER A 146 -5.94 -3.47 -13.66
CA SER A 146 -4.69 -3.31 -14.40
C SER A 146 -4.00 -1.95 -14.17
N GLU A 147 -4.74 -0.90 -13.81
CA GLU A 147 -4.18 0.43 -13.57
C GLU A 147 -3.30 0.44 -12.33
N VAL A 148 -3.71 -0.24 -11.26
CA VAL A 148 -2.90 -0.46 -10.05
C VAL A 148 -1.56 -1.11 -10.41
N ASN A 149 -1.57 -2.08 -11.32
CA ASN A 149 -0.38 -2.80 -11.77
C ASN A 149 0.59 -1.91 -12.57
N LEU A 150 0.09 -0.96 -13.37
CA LEU A 150 0.92 -0.04 -14.17
C LEU A 150 1.76 0.91 -13.29
N GLU A 151 1.32 1.17 -12.07
CA GLU A 151 2.06 1.99 -11.10
C GLU A 151 2.91 1.16 -10.13
N PHE A 152 3.10 -0.13 -10.41
CA PHE A 152 3.81 -1.09 -9.55
C PHE A 152 3.23 -1.12 -8.12
N LYS A 153 1.93 -0.93 -8.00
CA LYS A 153 1.18 -1.00 -6.75
C LYS A 153 0.60 -2.39 -6.53
N THR A 154 0.40 -2.71 -5.28
CA THR A 154 -0.29 -3.93 -4.83
C THR A 154 -1.43 -3.56 -3.89
N THR A 155 -2.49 -4.36 -3.94
CA THR A 155 -3.61 -4.32 -2.99
C THR A 155 -3.41 -5.31 -1.84
N PHE A 156 -2.35 -6.13 -1.85
CA PHE A 156 -2.07 -7.10 -0.79
C PHE A 156 -1.34 -6.42 0.36
N LEU A 157 -2.09 -5.99 1.37
CA LEU A 157 -1.58 -5.28 2.53
C LEU A 157 -1.74 -6.13 3.80
N ALA A 158 -0.73 -6.05 4.66
CA ALA A 158 -0.78 -6.67 5.97
C ALA A 158 -1.46 -5.73 6.98
N PRO A 159 -2.32 -6.23 7.88
CA PRO A 159 -2.80 -5.44 9.01
C PRO A 159 -1.66 -5.06 9.94
N VAL A 160 -1.45 -3.77 10.19
CA VAL A 160 -0.37 -3.23 11.03
C VAL A 160 -0.95 -2.48 12.22
N ALA A 161 -0.74 -3.03 13.41
CA ALA A 161 -0.96 -2.41 14.71
C ALA A 161 -0.08 -3.14 15.74
N LYS A 162 -0.09 -2.70 16.99
CA LYS A 162 0.66 -3.34 18.07
C LYS A 162 0.21 -4.78 18.30
N GLU A 163 -1.09 -5.02 18.17
CA GLU A 163 -1.78 -6.28 18.46
C GLU A 163 -1.93 -7.21 17.25
N THR A 164 -1.31 -6.91 16.11
CA THR A 164 -1.42 -7.70 14.88
C THR A 164 -0.17 -8.53 14.61
N VAL A 165 -0.25 -9.48 13.66
CA VAL A 165 0.90 -10.31 13.26
C VAL A 165 2.05 -9.46 12.74
N PHE A 166 1.76 -8.43 11.93
CA PHE A 166 2.75 -7.46 11.46
C PHE A 166 2.90 -6.27 12.43
N SER A 167 3.16 -6.60 13.70
CA SER A 167 3.44 -5.58 14.71
C SER A 167 4.72 -4.80 14.36
N PRO A 168 4.72 -3.45 14.51
CA PRO A 168 5.93 -2.63 14.34
C PRO A 168 7.10 -3.02 15.27
N ALA A 169 6.81 -3.73 16.37
CA ALA A 169 7.82 -4.31 17.26
C ALA A 169 8.48 -5.55 16.65
N GLY A 170 7.80 -6.22 15.69
CA GLY A 170 8.23 -7.48 15.09
C GLY A 170 8.16 -8.67 16.04
N GLY A 171 8.63 -9.81 15.56
CA GLY A 171 8.84 -10.98 16.41
C GLY A 171 7.62 -11.82 16.75
N VAL A 172 6.47 -11.59 16.12
CA VAL A 172 5.26 -12.41 16.29
C VAL A 172 5.49 -13.80 15.68
N THR A 173 5.12 -14.83 16.42
CA THR A 173 5.19 -16.24 15.99
C THR A 173 3.78 -16.83 15.93
N LYS A 174 3.62 -17.99 15.25
CA LYS A 174 2.33 -18.70 15.26
C LYS A 174 1.84 -19.03 16.66
N ASN A 175 2.75 -19.40 17.57
CA ASN A 175 2.40 -19.76 18.94
C ASN A 175 1.90 -18.57 19.77
N SER A 176 2.17 -17.35 19.35
CA SER A 176 1.68 -16.14 20.01
C SER A 176 0.29 -15.70 19.53
N ILE A 177 -0.32 -16.40 18.56
CA ILE A 177 -1.65 -16.12 18.01
C ILE A 177 -2.69 -16.93 18.80
N SER A 178 -3.20 -16.37 19.89
CA SER A 178 -4.15 -17.07 20.80
C SER A 178 -5.60 -17.08 20.28
N ASP A 179 -5.97 -16.14 19.38
CA ASP A 179 -7.33 -16.07 18.82
C ASP A 179 -7.60 -17.15 17.76
N GLY A 180 -6.55 -17.93 17.43
CA GLY A 180 -6.58 -19.02 16.46
C GLY A 180 -6.15 -18.61 15.06
N LEU A 181 -5.33 -19.45 14.45
CA LEU A 181 -4.74 -19.19 13.12
C LEU A 181 -5.80 -19.04 12.02
N SER A 182 -6.92 -19.74 12.12
CA SER A 182 -8.04 -19.69 11.15
C SER A 182 -8.94 -18.45 11.30
N ASN A 183 -8.76 -17.70 12.39
CA ASN A 183 -9.55 -16.52 12.73
C ASN A 183 -8.75 -15.21 12.54
N THR A 184 -7.41 -15.30 12.47
CA THR A 184 -6.53 -14.13 12.39
C THR A 184 -6.07 -13.88 10.95
N ILE A 185 -6.32 -12.69 10.42
CA ILE A 185 -5.94 -12.27 9.07
C ILE A 185 -4.46 -11.92 9.04
N LEU A 186 -3.75 -12.53 8.10
CA LEU A 186 -2.33 -12.29 7.83
C LEU A 186 -2.13 -11.20 6.75
N VAL A 187 -2.89 -11.28 5.64
CA VAL A 187 -2.86 -10.31 4.54
C VAL A 187 -4.27 -10.12 3.99
N ALA A 188 -4.65 -8.89 3.70
CA ALA A 188 -5.92 -8.55 3.06
C ALA A 188 -5.70 -8.01 1.65
N ASP A 189 -6.64 -8.29 0.75
CA ASP A 189 -6.76 -7.63 -0.56
C ASP A 189 -7.63 -6.39 -0.34
N VAL A 190 -6.98 -5.21 -0.33
CA VAL A 190 -7.62 -3.93 -0.02
C VAL A 190 -8.23 -3.28 -1.25
N ASP A 191 -9.06 -2.26 -1.04
CA ASP A 191 -9.60 -1.42 -2.12
C ASP A 191 -8.47 -0.73 -2.90
N ASP A 192 -8.67 -0.52 -4.20
CA ASP A 192 -7.66 0.04 -5.11
C ASP A 192 -7.12 1.41 -4.66
N ASP A 193 -7.95 2.23 -4.00
CA ASP A 193 -7.56 3.53 -3.45
C ASP A 193 -6.51 3.42 -2.33
N PHE A 194 -6.37 2.25 -1.73
CA PHE A 194 -5.39 1.94 -0.68
C PHE A 194 -4.15 1.22 -1.22
N ALA A 195 -4.12 0.91 -2.54
CA ALA A 195 -2.97 0.27 -3.15
C ALA A 195 -1.70 1.09 -2.99
N THR A 196 -0.59 0.41 -2.70
CA THR A 196 0.72 1.05 -2.50
C THR A 196 1.79 0.41 -3.36
N GLN A 197 2.87 1.14 -3.68
CA GLN A 197 4.04 0.56 -4.35
C GLN A 197 4.54 -0.64 -3.53
N TRP A 198 4.81 -1.75 -4.21
CA TRP A 198 5.09 -3.03 -3.54
C TRP A 198 6.31 -3.01 -2.62
N THR A 199 7.30 -2.14 -2.87
CA THR A 199 8.49 -1.99 -2.02
C THR A 199 8.32 -0.98 -0.90
N ARG A 200 7.28 -0.15 -0.97
CA ARG A 200 7.03 0.93 -0.01
C ARG A 200 6.67 0.35 1.35
N PRO A 201 7.26 0.87 2.46
CA PRO A 201 7.00 0.41 3.83
C PRO A 201 5.67 0.96 4.37
N VAL A 202 4.59 0.76 3.61
CA VAL A 202 3.22 1.16 3.94
C VAL A 202 2.32 -0.05 3.79
N ASP A 203 1.46 -0.25 4.78
CA ASP A 203 0.52 -1.35 4.87
C ASP A 203 -0.82 -0.87 5.45
N LEU A 204 -1.74 -1.76 5.72
CA LEU A 204 -3.06 -1.44 6.25
C LEU A 204 -2.96 -1.09 7.75
N ASN A 205 -2.91 0.21 8.06
CA ASN A 205 -2.98 0.66 9.45
C ASN A 205 -4.39 0.41 10.01
N VAL A 206 -4.51 -0.61 10.82
CA VAL A 206 -5.78 -0.97 11.46
C VAL A 206 -5.88 -0.41 12.87
N ASN A 207 -7.08 -0.03 13.27
CA ASN A 207 -7.40 0.39 14.63
C ASN A 207 -8.84 -0.02 14.98
N SER A 208 -9.13 -0.11 16.27
CA SER A 208 -10.44 -0.56 16.78
C SER A 208 -11.60 0.39 16.46
N GLN A 209 -11.31 1.65 16.14
CA GLN A 209 -12.35 2.65 15.85
C GLN A 209 -12.84 2.58 14.40
N ASN A 210 -11.97 2.23 13.47
CA ASN A 210 -12.31 2.07 12.05
C ASN A 210 -11.54 0.90 11.41
N PRO A 211 -11.80 -0.35 11.83
CA PRO A 211 -11.02 -1.51 11.39
C PRO A 211 -11.27 -1.90 9.93
N ALA A 212 -12.38 -1.48 9.34
CA ALA A 212 -12.77 -1.84 7.97
C ALA A 212 -12.33 -0.81 6.91
N LEU A 213 -11.56 0.23 7.31
CA LEU A 213 -11.09 1.25 6.37
C LEU A 213 -10.22 0.63 5.28
N GLY A 214 -10.62 0.84 4.02
CA GLY A 214 -9.89 0.31 2.86
C GLY A 214 -10.21 -1.13 2.46
N LEU A 215 -11.27 -1.72 3.02
CA LEU A 215 -11.59 -3.14 2.83
C LEU A 215 -12.94 -3.41 2.14
N ILE A 216 -13.87 -2.48 2.14
CA ILE A 216 -15.27 -2.76 1.85
C ILE A 216 -15.92 -1.87 0.79
N ASN A 217 -15.20 -0.90 0.23
CA ASN A 217 -15.79 0.02 -0.76
C ASN A 217 -16.01 -0.65 -2.13
N SER A 218 -15.16 -1.61 -2.49
CA SER A 218 -15.16 -2.25 -3.81
C SER A 218 -16.09 -3.46 -3.90
N ASN A 219 -16.45 -4.09 -2.76
CA ASN A 219 -17.25 -5.32 -2.77
C ASN A 219 -18.16 -5.42 -1.54
N PRO A 220 -19.50 -5.28 -1.72
CA PRO A 220 -20.47 -5.41 -0.63
C PRO A 220 -20.46 -6.76 0.08
N ALA A 221 -19.99 -7.85 -0.59
CA ALA A 221 -19.94 -9.19 -0.02
C ALA A 221 -18.76 -9.39 0.97
N GLY A 222 -17.81 -8.43 1.00
CA GLY A 222 -16.60 -8.52 1.80
C GLY A 222 -15.33 -8.50 0.96
N PHE A 223 -14.19 -8.67 1.59
CA PHE A 223 -12.87 -8.61 1.00
C PHE A 223 -12.16 -9.96 1.04
N MET A 224 -11.25 -10.22 0.09
CA MET A 224 -10.41 -11.42 0.11
C MET A 224 -9.36 -11.29 1.20
N ALA A 225 -9.20 -12.31 2.01
CA ALA A 225 -8.19 -12.34 3.08
C ALA A 225 -7.46 -13.69 3.13
N LEU A 226 -6.17 -13.60 3.39
CA LEU A 226 -5.31 -14.71 3.77
C LEU A 226 -5.27 -14.78 5.30
N PHE A 227 -5.57 -15.95 5.86
CA PHE A 227 -5.51 -16.21 7.30
C PHE A 227 -4.18 -16.88 7.69
N CYS A 228 -3.86 -16.83 8.98
CA CYS A 228 -2.63 -17.39 9.53
C CYS A 228 -2.54 -18.93 9.44
N ASP A 229 -3.63 -19.62 9.12
CA ASP A 229 -3.66 -21.07 8.82
C ASP A 229 -3.40 -21.38 7.33
N GLY A 230 -3.18 -20.36 6.49
CA GLY A 230 -3.02 -20.47 5.04
C GLY A 230 -4.34 -20.53 4.26
N SER A 231 -5.49 -20.52 4.92
CA SER A 231 -6.76 -20.46 4.22
C SER A 231 -6.98 -19.08 3.61
N VAL A 232 -7.54 -19.06 2.40
CA VAL A 232 -7.95 -17.82 1.71
C VAL A 232 -9.45 -17.82 1.59
N LYS A 233 -10.10 -16.82 2.19
CA LYS A 233 -11.57 -16.71 2.26
C LYS A 233 -12.01 -15.30 1.93
N VAL A 234 -13.28 -15.14 1.58
CA VAL A 234 -13.94 -13.83 1.61
C VAL A 234 -14.29 -13.55 3.07
N ALA A 235 -13.60 -12.59 3.67
CA ALA A 235 -13.98 -12.08 4.98
C ALA A 235 -15.24 -11.22 4.83
N PRO A 236 -16.35 -11.55 5.50
CA PRO A 236 -17.61 -10.85 5.31
C PRO A 236 -17.52 -9.41 5.83
N ASN A 237 -18.27 -8.51 5.19
CA ASN A 237 -18.50 -7.18 5.73
C ASN A 237 -19.38 -7.30 6.99
N ARG A 238 -18.77 -7.20 8.16
CA ARG A 238 -19.42 -7.38 9.47
C ARG A 238 -19.40 -6.07 10.27
N PRO A 239 -20.24 -5.95 11.33
CA PRO A 239 -20.13 -4.86 12.30
C PRO A 239 -18.70 -4.68 12.82
N LEU A 240 -18.29 -3.46 13.03
CA LEU A 240 -16.90 -3.05 13.32
C LEU A 240 -16.14 -3.84 14.40
N PRO A 241 -16.75 -4.23 15.56
CA PRO A 241 -16.02 -4.99 16.56
C PRO A 241 -15.49 -6.33 16.05
N ASN A 242 -16.28 -7.03 15.24
CA ASN A 242 -15.92 -8.35 14.72
C ASN A 242 -14.82 -8.29 13.64
N VAL A 243 -14.73 -7.17 12.89
CA VAL A 243 -13.64 -6.98 11.92
C VAL A 243 -12.32 -6.73 12.63
N TRP A 244 -12.31 -5.96 13.72
CA TRP A 244 -11.11 -5.72 14.52
C TRP A 244 -10.56 -7.02 15.10
N ALA A 245 -11.43 -7.86 15.68
CA ALA A 245 -11.05 -9.15 16.24
C ALA A 245 -10.36 -10.10 15.24
N MET A 246 -10.66 -9.96 13.93
CA MET A 246 -9.99 -10.73 12.88
C MET A 246 -8.54 -10.28 12.59
N PHE A 247 -8.11 -9.14 13.09
CA PHE A 247 -6.74 -8.64 12.90
C PHE A 247 -5.84 -8.88 14.10
N THR A 248 -6.42 -9.06 15.30
CA THR A 248 -5.66 -9.21 16.53
C THR A 248 -5.14 -10.64 16.73
N ILE A 249 -4.02 -10.76 17.46
CA ILE A 249 -3.40 -12.04 17.81
C ILE A 249 -3.83 -12.57 19.17
N GLY A 250 -4.54 -11.76 19.97
CA GLY A 250 -4.90 -12.09 21.33
C GLY A 250 -5.83 -11.07 21.96
N GLY A 251 -7.10 -11.07 21.56
CA GLY A 251 -8.18 -10.30 22.19
C GLY A 251 -9.15 -11.16 22.95
N GLY A 252 -9.15 -12.48 22.69
CA GLY A 252 -10.08 -13.44 23.28
C GLY A 252 -11.52 -13.28 22.79
N GLU A 253 -11.74 -12.44 21.77
CA GLU A 253 -13.05 -12.22 21.19
C GLU A 253 -13.40 -13.42 20.31
N GLN A 254 -14.47 -14.12 20.65
CA GLN A 254 -15.02 -15.20 19.83
C GLN A 254 -15.55 -14.59 18.54
N VAL A 255 -14.82 -14.74 17.43
CA VAL A 255 -15.35 -14.44 16.10
C VAL A 255 -16.36 -15.55 15.77
N SER A 256 -17.63 -15.33 16.13
CA SER A 256 -18.69 -16.26 15.71
C SER A 256 -18.76 -16.33 14.19
N PRO A 257 -18.93 -17.54 13.63
CA PRO A 257 -18.91 -17.79 12.19
C PRO A 257 -20.05 -17.07 11.44
#